data_24e24c8ebe2a5618135c9140c6071b85
#
_entry.id   24e24c8ebe2a5618135c9140c6071b85
#
_cell.length_a   1.000
_cell.length_b   1.000
_cell.length_c   1.000
_cell.angle_alpha   90.00
_cell.angle_beta   90.00
_cell.angle_gamma   90.00
#
_symmetry.space_group_name_H-M   'P 1'
#
loop_
_entity.id
_entity.type
_entity.pdbx_description
1 polymer ?
#
loop_
_entity_poly.entity_id
_entity_poly.type
_entity_poly.pdbx_seq_one_letter_code
_entity_poly.pdbx_strand_id
1 'polypeptide(L)'
;MVDPKQEAITAGLRGAFWDADRPVPDDVKLSVHPLRTHDGATISGFFYARGDEKVAAVVMHPREHLVPFYLPAELTRQGIAVCLPTPRLIGNDIRLEHELAILDVAAAVSFLRVQGFEKILLVGNSGGGPLFAFYNQQALLAPEKRLTRTPAGKQVPLAEAEMIPPDGIVFVSAHLGQGRLLMNGVDPSVVDEQDPMSSDPALDPFSTANGFSGKGATYAPEFVARYRAAQIERVRRLDSHALEIVARRVAARKRIKEGGATPADRMEAAYTPIFPVWRTDADLRCWDLSIDPSDRKLGSLWGANPAVSNLGSIGFGRLCTADSWLSTWSGLSSNASMEKCAPAIEQPTLFIEYTGDASTFPEDTQAIFDWLGTSDKQRMKVAGDHHGRPIHEGDPNPRPLVGQRIGEWVAERFSEQSNSTLKEASHAD
;
A
#
# COMPACT_ATOMS: atom_id res chain seq x y z
N MET A 1 -16.35 24.43 11.49
CA MET A 1 -16.91 23.05 11.64
C MET A 1 -17.77 22.79 10.41
N VAL A 2 -17.47 21.76 9.66
CA VAL A 2 -18.31 21.34 8.52
C VAL A 2 -19.57 20.71 9.09
N ASP A 3 -20.76 21.04 8.56
CA ASP A 3 -22.02 20.45 8.99
C ASP A 3 -21.93 18.91 8.84
N PRO A 4 -22.19 18.12 9.90
CA PRO A 4 -22.16 16.66 9.85
C PRO A 4 -23.07 16.06 8.76
N LYS A 5 -24.13 16.78 8.35
CA LYS A 5 -24.99 16.40 7.21
C LYS A 5 -24.29 16.56 5.87
N GLN A 6 -23.40 17.52 5.72
CA GLN A 6 -22.61 17.72 4.51
C GLN A 6 -21.49 16.66 4.40
N GLU A 7 -20.92 16.21 5.52
CA GLU A 7 -19.94 15.11 5.54
C GLU A 7 -20.52 13.80 5.01
N ALA A 8 -21.76 13.50 5.33
CA ALA A 8 -22.42 12.27 4.89
C ALA A 8 -22.66 12.21 3.36
N ILE A 9 -22.74 13.37 2.69
CA ILE A 9 -23.03 13.46 1.25
C ILE A 9 -21.74 13.56 0.43
N THR A 10 -20.65 14.03 1.02
CA THR A 10 -19.41 14.37 0.31
C THR A 10 -18.19 13.57 0.77
N ALA A 11 -18.40 12.39 1.36
CA ALA A 11 -17.31 11.53 1.81
C ALA A 11 -16.28 11.34 0.69
N GLY A 12 -15.02 11.61 0.99
CA GLY A 12 -13.92 11.48 0.05
C GLY A 12 -13.81 12.58 -1.03
N LEU A 13 -14.71 13.56 -1.09
CA LEU A 13 -14.66 14.64 -2.08
C LEU A 13 -13.95 15.91 -1.56
N ARG A 14 -13.19 15.81 -0.47
CA ARG A 14 -12.54 16.97 0.17
C ARG A 14 -11.36 17.53 -0.62
N GLY A 15 -10.96 16.88 -1.71
CA GLY A 15 -9.80 17.29 -2.48
C GLY A 15 -8.47 17.04 -1.76
N ALA A 16 -7.38 17.56 -2.36
CA ALA A 16 -6.05 17.46 -1.77
C ALA A 16 -5.95 18.36 -0.52
N PHE A 17 -5.29 17.87 0.53
CA PHE A 17 -5.07 18.61 1.77
C PHE A 17 -3.65 18.36 2.29
N TRP A 18 -3.18 19.32 3.06
CA TRP A 18 -1.90 19.20 3.77
C TRP A 18 -2.15 18.50 5.09
N ASP A 19 -1.55 17.32 5.27
CA ASP A 19 -1.78 16.46 6.43
C ASP A 19 -0.67 16.57 7.50
N ALA A 20 0.44 17.27 7.20
CA ALA A 20 1.48 17.51 8.17
C ALA A 20 1.06 18.60 9.17
N ASP A 21 0.98 18.27 10.47
CA ASP A 21 0.60 19.22 11.53
C ASP A 21 1.76 20.14 11.91
N ARG A 22 2.98 19.69 11.67
CA ARG A 22 4.21 20.40 12.01
C ARG A 22 5.02 20.63 10.74
N PRO A 23 5.53 21.85 10.52
CA PRO A 23 6.37 22.13 9.35
C PRO A 23 7.67 21.32 9.42
N VAL A 24 8.29 21.10 8.29
CA VAL A 24 9.68 20.63 8.23
C VAL A 24 10.57 21.67 8.95
N PRO A 25 11.63 21.28 9.71
CA PRO A 25 12.52 22.24 10.35
C PRO A 25 13.15 23.23 9.37
N ASP A 26 13.33 24.49 9.80
CA ASP A 26 13.80 25.58 8.93
C ASP A 26 15.21 25.37 8.37
N ASP A 27 16.04 24.57 9.04
CA ASP A 27 17.39 24.20 8.62
C ASP A 27 17.43 23.06 7.59
N VAL A 28 16.30 22.39 7.33
CA VAL A 28 16.17 21.35 6.32
C VAL A 28 15.82 21.96 4.97
N LYS A 29 16.61 21.65 3.95
CA LYS A 29 16.36 22.15 2.59
C LYS A 29 15.57 21.12 1.78
N LEU A 30 14.58 21.60 1.03
CA LEU A 30 13.91 20.82 0.02
C LEU A 30 14.56 21.06 -1.34
N SER A 31 14.92 19.99 -2.02
CA SER A 31 15.26 20.01 -3.45
C SER A 31 14.43 18.98 -4.22
N VAL A 32 14.23 19.22 -5.51
CA VAL A 32 13.44 18.33 -6.38
C VAL A 32 14.33 17.83 -7.50
N HIS A 33 14.38 16.52 -7.67
CA HIS A 33 15.26 15.84 -8.61
C HIS A 33 14.46 14.96 -9.58
N PRO A 34 14.78 14.98 -10.89
CA PRO A 34 14.29 13.98 -11.80
C PRO A 34 14.99 12.65 -11.54
N LEU A 35 14.22 11.62 -11.16
CA LEU A 35 14.73 10.27 -10.96
C LEU A 35 14.35 9.43 -12.18
N ARG A 36 15.36 8.91 -12.89
CA ARG A 36 15.14 8.07 -14.06
C ARG A 36 15.10 6.60 -13.65
N THR A 37 14.01 5.94 -13.96
CA THR A 37 13.83 4.52 -13.70
C THR A 37 14.49 3.67 -14.79
N HIS A 38 14.77 2.41 -14.51
CA HIS A 38 15.42 1.50 -15.46
C HIS A 38 14.63 1.33 -16.78
N ASP A 39 13.31 1.30 -16.72
CA ASP A 39 12.42 1.20 -17.88
C ASP A 39 12.19 2.54 -18.61
N GLY A 40 12.95 3.58 -18.23
CA GLY A 40 12.99 4.86 -18.93
C GLY A 40 11.92 5.87 -18.50
N ALA A 41 11.09 5.58 -17.50
CA ALA A 41 10.22 6.58 -16.91
C ALA A 41 11.05 7.61 -16.13
N THR A 42 10.50 8.81 -15.95
CA THR A 42 11.08 9.85 -15.10
C THR A 42 10.04 10.26 -14.07
N ILE A 43 10.40 10.13 -12.80
CA ILE A 43 9.57 10.53 -11.66
C ILE A 43 10.24 11.68 -10.91
N SER A 44 9.52 12.35 -10.02
CA SER A 44 10.07 13.42 -9.19
C SER A 44 10.47 12.86 -7.83
N GLY A 45 11.71 13.10 -7.40
CA GLY A 45 12.17 12.85 -6.04
C GLY A 45 12.21 14.17 -5.26
N PHE A 46 11.37 14.28 -4.24
CA PHE A 46 11.43 15.38 -3.28
C PHE A 46 12.40 15.00 -2.18
N PHE A 47 13.51 15.73 -2.08
CA PHE A 47 14.61 15.38 -1.17
C PHE A 47 14.75 16.46 -0.10
N TYR A 48 14.58 16.06 1.16
CA TYR A 48 14.70 16.88 2.36
C TYR A 48 15.97 16.48 3.09
N ALA A 49 16.92 17.41 3.22
CA ALA A 49 18.18 17.17 3.91
C ALA A 49 18.81 18.48 4.45
N ARG A 50 19.62 18.37 5.51
CA ARG A 50 20.56 19.41 5.96
C ARG A 50 21.86 19.33 5.22
N GLY A 51 22.32 18.10 4.93
CA GLY A 51 23.56 17.81 4.23
C GLY A 51 24.64 17.15 5.11
N ASP A 52 24.33 16.88 6.37
CA ASP A 52 25.22 16.22 7.34
C ASP A 52 24.66 14.89 7.88
N GLU A 53 23.44 14.51 7.43
CA GLU A 53 22.82 13.27 7.83
C GLU A 53 23.61 12.05 7.33
N LYS A 54 23.70 11.02 8.18
CA LYS A 54 24.34 9.73 7.85
C LYS A 54 23.35 8.69 7.33
N VAL A 55 22.09 8.85 7.70
CA VAL A 55 21.00 7.93 7.35
C VAL A 55 19.99 8.67 6.49
N ALA A 56 19.54 8.02 5.43
CA ALA A 56 18.44 8.50 4.60
C ALA A 56 17.29 7.50 4.57
N ALA A 57 16.08 7.99 4.40
CA ALA A 57 14.87 7.20 4.24
C ALA A 57 14.23 7.45 2.87
N VAL A 58 13.82 6.40 2.19
CA VAL A 58 12.85 6.48 1.11
C VAL A 58 11.46 6.31 1.72
N VAL A 59 10.58 7.29 1.54
CA VAL A 59 9.18 7.23 1.98
C VAL A 59 8.30 7.26 0.75
N MET A 60 7.58 6.18 0.47
CA MET A 60 6.78 6.06 -0.74
C MET A 60 5.53 5.23 -0.51
N HIS A 61 4.48 5.57 -1.26
CA HIS A 61 3.25 4.79 -1.41
C HIS A 61 3.00 4.55 -2.91
N PRO A 62 2.47 3.39 -3.35
CA PRO A 62 2.37 3.07 -4.79
C PRO A 62 1.40 3.99 -5.57
N ARG A 63 0.44 4.64 -4.90
CA ARG A 63 -0.58 5.48 -5.54
C ARG A 63 -0.74 6.89 -4.96
N GLU A 64 -0.20 7.15 -3.77
CA GLU A 64 -0.37 8.44 -3.08
C GLU A 64 0.90 9.28 -3.15
N HIS A 65 0.71 10.61 -3.19
CA HIS A 65 1.79 11.57 -3.08
C HIS A 65 2.01 11.95 -1.62
N LEU A 66 3.14 11.55 -1.03
CA LEU A 66 3.39 11.66 0.40
C LEU A 66 4.09 12.95 0.85
N VAL A 67 4.34 13.91 -0.05
CA VAL A 67 4.95 15.21 0.34
C VAL A 67 4.14 15.94 1.42
N PRO A 68 2.79 16.01 1.34
CA PRO A 68 1.99 16.66 2.38
C PRO A 68 1.77 15.79 3.63
N PHE A 69 2.34 14.60 3.72
CA PHE A 69 2.18 13.69 4.84
C PHE A 69 3.08 14.08 6.03
N TYR A 70 2.78 13.63 7.24
CA TYR A 70 3.52 14.03 8.45
C TYR A 70 4.92 13.40 8.55
N LEU A 71 5.14 12.21 8.00
CA LEU A 71 6.41 11.47 8.15
C LEU A 71 7.66 12.25 7.72
N PRO A 72 7.69 12.99 6.60
CA PRO A 72 8.88 13.76 6.23
C PRO A 72 9.31 14.75 7.30
N ALA A 73 8.36 15.48 7.88
CA ALA A 73 8.65 16.44 8.94
C ALA A 73 9.15 15.76 10.23
N GLU A 74 8.56 14.63 10.59
CA GLU A 74 8.94 13.93 11.82
C GLU A 74 10.29 13.20 11.67
N LEU A 75 10.60 12.61 10.51
CA LEU A 75 11.88 11.95 10.25
C LEU A 75 13.04 12.96 10.18
N THR A 76 12.84 14.09 9.50
CA THR A 76 13.87 15.13 9.42
C THR A 76 14.19 15.76 10.78
N ARG A 77 13.22 15.81 11.72
CA ARG A 77 13.47 16.21 13.12
C ARG A 77 14.42 15.25 13.84
N GLN A 78 14.47 14.00 13.44
CA GLN A 78 15.35 12.98 14.00
C GLN A 78 16.73 12.91 13.31
N GLY A 79 17.04 13.86 12.43
CA GLY A 79 18.33 13.86 11.70
C GLY A 79 18.39 12.79 10.60
N ILE A 80 17.26 12.38 10.06
CA ILE A 80 17.18 11.44 8.94
C ILE A 80 16.84 12.25 7.67
N ALA A 81 17.68 12.16 6.64
CA ALA A 81 17.34 12.72 5.34
C ALA A 81 16.21 11.92 4.69
N VAL A 82 15.32 12.59 3.96
CA VAL A 82 14.12 11.92 3.42
C VAL A 82 13.99 12.16 1.92
N CYS A 83 13.92 11.09 1.16
CA CYS A 83 13.55 11.10 -0.25
C CYS A 83 12.11 10.58 -0.41
N LEU A 84 11.26 11.42 -1.01
CA LEU A 84 9.88 11.06 -1.37
C LEU A 84 9.80 11.00 -2.89
N PRO A 85 9.98 9.83 -3.50
CA PRO A 85 9.69 9.67 -4.91
C PRO A 85 8.18 9.74 -5.12
N THR A 86 7.74 10.49 -6.14
CA THR A 86 6.37 10.38 -6.59
C THR A 86 6.19 9.04 -7.30
N PRO A 87 5.10 8.30 -7.04
CA PRO A 87 4.81 7.16 -7.91
C PRO A 87 4.55 7.66 -9.33
N ARG A 88 4.94 6.87 -10.33
CA ARG A 88 4.77 7.22 -11.76
C ARG A 88 3.32 7.50 -12.17
N LEU A 89 2.36 7.08 -11.37
CA LEU A 89 0.93 7.12 -11.69
C LEU A 89 0.10 7.51 -10.46
N ILE A 90 0.33 8.70 -9.91
CA ILE A 90 -0.38 9.20 -8.73
C ILE A 90 -1.90 9.12 -8.94
N GLY A 91 -2.59 8.44 -8.02
CA GLY A 91 -4.05 8.32 -8.00
C GLY A 91 -4.67 7.63 -9.22
N ASN A 92 -3.86 6.99 -10.07
CA ASN A 92 -4.32 6.37 -11.30
C ASN A 92 -4.37 4.83 -11.17
N ASP A 93 -5.45 4.32 -10.60
CA ASP A 93 -5.67 2.88 -10.39
C ASP A 93 -5.73 2.08 -11.70
N ILE A 94 -6.12 2.72 -12.82
CA ILE A 94 -6.21 2.10 -14.16
C ILE A 94 -4.87 1.54 -14.64
N ARG A 95 -3.76 2.15 -14.21
CA ARG A 95 -2.41 1.81 -14.69
C ARG A 95 -1.46 1.39 -13.58
N LEU A 96 -1.95 1.22 -12.36
CA LEU A 96 -1.10 0.83 -11.25
C LEU A 96 -0.69 -0.63 -11.36
N GLU A 97 0.59 -0.86 -11.64
CA GLU A 97 1.23 -2.17 -11.69
C GLU A 97 2.42 -2.17 -10.71
N HIS A 98 2.38 -3.02 -9.69
CA HIS A 98 3.42 -3.06 -8.65
C HIS A 98 4.80 -3.43 -9.20
N GLU A 99 4.86 -4.30 -10.21
CA GLU A 99 6.12 -4.69 -10.86
C GLU A 99 6.83 -3.52 -11.54
N LEU A 100 6.08 -2.46 -11.91
CA LEU A 100 6.65 -1.22 -12.42
C LEU A 100 6.94 -0.23 -11.27
N ALA A 101 6.09 -0.19 -10.26
CA ALA A 101 6.26 0.72 -9.13
C ALA A 101 7.54 0.43 -8.32
N ILE A 102 7.99 -0.83 -8.24
CA ILE A 102 9.27 -1.15 -7.58
C ILE A 102 10.50 -0.63 -8.34
N LEU A 103 10.40 -0.32 -9.64
CA LEU A 103 11.44 0.39 -10.37
C LEU A 103 11.55 1.86 -9.96
N ASP A 104 10.46 2.47 -9.50
CA ASP A 104 10.45 3.82 -8.93
C ASP A 104 11.20 3.82 -7.58
N VAL A 105 10.98 2.78 -6.76
CA VAL A 105 11.73 2.57 -5.52
C VAL A 105 13.22 2.40 -5.81
N ALA A 106 13.58 1.56 -6.80
CA ALA A 106 14.97 1.35 -7.21
C ALA A 106 15.67 2.67 -7.58
N ALA A 107 14.99 3.52 -8.36
CA ALA A 107 15.54 4.82 -8.77
C ALA A 107 15.79 5.74 -7.56
N ALA A 108 14.91 5.71 -6.55
CA ALA A 108 15.08 6.51 -5.33
C ALA A 108 16.23 6.00 -4.45
N VAL A 109 16.37 4.68 -4.30
CA VAL A 109 17.47 4.08 -3.54
C VAL A 109 18.79 4.37 -4.23
N SER A 110 18.89 4.18 -5.55
CA SER A 110 20.11 4.51 -6.33
C SER A 110 20.45 5.99 -6.23
N PHE A 111 19.47 6.89 -6.29
CA PHE A 111 19.68 8.32 -6.07
C PHE A 111 20.34 8.60 -4.71
N LEU A 112 19.83 8.03 -3.62
CA LEU A 112 20.40 8.23 -2.29
C LEU A 112 21.82 7.65 -2.17
N ARG A 113 22.12 6.52 -2.81
CA ARG A 113 23.51 5.99 -2.88
C ARG A 113 24.44 6.96 -3.60
N VAL A 114 23.98 7.56 -4.72
CA VAL A 114 24.76 8.59 -5.46
C VAL A 114 24.95 9.85 -4.62
N GLN A 115 23.98 10.22 -3.76
CA GLN A 115 24.16 11.31 -2.78
C GLN A 115 25.17 10.98 -1.66
N GLY A 116 25.66 9.75 -1.58
CA GLY A 116 26.69 9.33 -0.61
C GLY A 116 26.13 8.69 0.68
N PHE A 117 24.84 8.40 0.77
CA PHE A 117 24.27 7.74 1.94
C PHE A 117 24.67 6.26 1.99
N GLU A 118 25.35 5.87 3.08
CA GLU A 118 25.71 4.48 3.34
C GLU A 118 24.56 3.68 3.97
N LYS A 119 23.70 4.35 4.73
CA LYS A 119 22.53 3.75 5.39
C LYS A 119 21.25 4.29 4.79
N ILE A 120 20.47 3.40 4.16
CA ILE A 120 19.21 3.71 3.51
C ILE A 120 18.11 2.85 4.10
N LEU A 121 17.08 3.52 4.59
CA LEU A 121 15.87 2.89 5.12
C LEU A 121 14.73 2.96 4.10
N LEU A 122 13.85 1.96 4.10
CA LEU A 122 12.54 2.04 3.46
C LEU A 122 11.48 2.24 4.54
N VAL A 123 10.78 3.36 4.50
CA VAL A 123 9.71 3.69 5.46
C VAL A 123 8.37 3.64 4.75
N GLY A 124 7.66 2.52 4.92
CA GLY A 124 6.41 2.20 4.23
C GLY A 124 5.19 2.48 5.09
N ASN A 125 4.39 3.48 4.71
CA ASN A 125 3.07 3.69 5.29
C ASN A 125 2.01 3.00 4.45
N SER A 126 1.03 2.36 5.10
CA SER A 126 -0.13 1.75 4.43
C SER A 126 0.30 0.82 3.27
N GLY A 127 -0.11 1.11 2.04
CA GLY A 127 0.30 0.39 0.82
C GLY A 127 1.80 0.51 0.48
N GLY A 128 2.53 1.43 1.09
CA GLY A 128 3.98 1.49 0.99
C GLY A 128 4.67 0.31 1.66
N GLY A 129 4.05 -0.30 2.68
CA GLY A 129 4.57 -1.50 3.33
C GLY A 129 4.74 -2.68 2.35
N PRO A 130 3.67 -3.20 1.74
CA PRO A 130 3.77 -4.29 0.77
C PRO A 130 4.54 -3.92 -0.49
N LEU A 131 4.56 -2.65 -0.92
CA LEU A 131 5.42 -2.18 -2.00
C LEU A 131 6.90 -2.41 -1.66
N PHE A 132 7.34 -1.99 -0.46
CA PHE A 132 8.72 -2.14 -0.03
C PHE A 132 9.10 -3.59 0.30
N ALA A 133 8.18 -4.38 0.85
CA ALA A 133 8.40 -5.80 1.04
C ALA A 133 8.62 -6.52 -0.30
N PHE A 134 7.84 -6.18 -1.33
CA PHE A 134 7.99 -6.71 -2.69
C PHE A 134 9.28 -6.23 -3.35
N TYR A 135 9.61 -4.94 -3.24
CA TYR A 135 10.90 -4.42 -3.70
C TYR A 135 12.07 -5.17 -3.06
N ASN A 136 12.08 -5.29 -1.73
CA ASN A 136 13.15 -5.96 -0.98
C ASN A 136 13.30 -7.42 -1.41
N GLN A 137 12.19 -8.16 -1.55
CA GLN A 137 12.21 -9.53 -2.04
C GLN A 137 12.91 -9.63 -3.40
N GLN A 138 12.56 -8.76 -4.36
CA GLN A 138 13.18 -8.77 -5.68
C GLN A 138 14.64 -8.29 -5.67
N ALA A 139 14.99 -7.35 -4.79
CA ALA A 139 16.35 -6.84 -4.64
C ALA A 139 17.32 -7.89 -4.07
N LEU A 140 16.85 -8.76 -3.17
CA LEU A 140 17.64 -9.86 -2.60
C LEU A 140 17.84 -11.04 -3.56
N LEU A 141 17.00 -11.17 -4.58
CA LEU A 141 17.16 -12.23 -5.57
C LEU A 141 18.31 -11.91 -6.55
N ALA A 142 19.04 -12.96 -6.94
CA ALA A 142 19.95 -12.87 -8.08
C ALA A 142 19.15 -12.41 -9.32
N PRO A 143 19.73 -11.56 -10.20
CA PRO A 143 19.01 -10.95 -11.32
C PRO A 143 18.19 -11.92 -12.17
N GLU A 144 18.75 -13.08 -12.46
CA GLU A 144 18.11 -14.13 -13.28
C GLU A 144 16.95 -14.86 -12.58
N LYS A 145 16.78 -14.67 -11.26
CA LYS A 145 15.68 -15.23 -10.46
C LYS A 145 14.55 -14.24 -10.22
N ARG A 146 14.75 -12.97 -10.60
CA ARG A 146 13.73 -11.93 -10.46
C ARG A 146 12.57 -12.17 -11.41
N LEU A 147 11.42 -11.61 -11.08
CA LEU A 147 10.25 -11.70 -11.93
C LEU A 147 10.53 -11.08 -13.32
N THR A 148 10.13 -11.77 -14.35
CA THR A 148 10.25 -11.31 -15.76
C THR A 148 8.92 -10.86 -16.35
N ARG A 149 7.80 -11.13 -15.66
CA ARG A 149 6.44 -10.83 -16.12
C ARG A 149 5.53 -10.44 -14.97
N THR A 150 4.57 -9.57 -15.27
CA THR A 150 3.43 -9.29 -14.39
C THR A 150 2.45 -10.47 -14.39
N PRO A 151 1.48 -10.52 -13.46
CA PRO A 151 0.41 -11.52 -13.50
C PRO A 151 -0.44 -11.51 -14.79
N ALA A 152 -0.51 -10.37 -15.48
CA ALA A 152 -1.11 -10.25 -16.81
C ALA A 152 -0.19 -10.71 -17.97
N GLY A 153 1.00 -11.23 -17.68
CA GLY A 153 1.97 -11.72 -18.66
C GLY A 153 2.79 -10.64 -19.37
N LYS A 154 2.67 -9.37 -19.01
CA LYS A 154 3.49 -8.27 -19.54
C LYS A 154 4.93 -8.42 -19.06
N GLN A 155 5.90 -8.26 -19.96
CA GLN A 155 7.32 -8.30 -19.60
C GLN A 155 7.71 -7.11 -18.73
N VAL A 156 8.58 -7.35 -17.74
CA VAL A 156 9.15 -6.33 -16.86
C VAL A 156 10.67 -6.53 -16.74
N PRO A 157 11.47 -5.46 -16.80
CA PRO A 157 12.92 -5.55 -16.88
C PRO A 157 13.56 -5.59 -15.48
N LEU A 158 13.08 -6.44 -14.57
CA LEU A 158 13.62 -6.51 -13.21
C LEU A 158 14.98 -7.21 -13.16
N ALA A 159 15.24 -8.11 -14.09
CA ALA A 159 16.52 -8.81 -14.18
C ALA A 159 17.66 -7.87 -14.57
N GLU A 160 17.38 -6.87 -15.38
CA GLU A 160 18.36 -5.89 -15.87
C GLU A 160 18.47 -4.66 -14.94
N ALA A 161 17.49 -4.45 -14.07
CA ALA A 161 17.45 -3.30 -13.18
C ALA A 161 18.45 -3.44 -12.02
N GLU A 162 19.15 -2.34 -11.70
CA GLU A 162 19.87 -2.24 -10.44
C GLU A 162 18.87 -2.12 -9.29
N MET A 163 18.88 -3.09 -8.39
CA MET A 163 17.99 -3.12 -7.23
C MET A 163 18.84 -3.36 -5.96
N ILE A 164 19.06 -2.31 -5.20
CA ILE A 164 19.93 -2.31 -4.01
C ILE A 164 19.05 -2.56 -2.79
N PRO A 165 19.31 -3.63 -2.00
CA PRO A 165 18.57 -3.86 -0.75
C PRO A 165 18.76 -2.70 0.24
N PRO A 166 17.73 -2.36 1.05
CA PRO A 166 17.87 -1.37 2.12
C PRO A 166 18.70 -1.91 3.28
N ASP A 167 19.15 -1.02 4.15
CA ASP A 167 19.83 -1.37 5.39
C ASP A 167 18.84 -1.68 6.53
N GLY A 168 17.62 -1.15 6.46
CA GLY A 168 16.54 -1.39 7.43
C GLY A 168 15.18 -1.00 6.87
N ILE A 169 14.12 -1.50 7.50
CA ILE A 169 12.75 -1.27 7.07
C ILE A 169 11.91 -0.80 8.25
N VAL A 170 11.09 0.22 8.01
CA VAL A 170 10.08 0.70 8.96
C VAL A 170 8.71 0.59 8.32
N PHE A 171 7.81 -0.10 8.95
CA PHE A 171 6.40 -0.18 8.58
C PHE A 171 5.55 0.65 9.51
N VAL A 172 4.71 1.52 8.96
CA VAL A 172 3.76 2.35 9.71
C VAL A 172 2.37 2.10 9.15
N SER A 173 1.48 1.52 9.93
CA SER A 173 0.12 1.12 9.49
C SER A 173 0.14 0.35 8.16
N ALA A 174 1.13 -0.54 7.98
CA ALA A 174 1.25 -1.33 6.77
C ALA A 174 0.16 -2.40 6.71
N HIS A 175 -0.54 -2.51 5.58
CA HIS A 175 -1.57 -3.52 5.37
C HIS A 175 -1.03 -4.74 4.60
N LEU A 176 -1.82 -5.79 4.49
CA LEU A 176 -1.47 -7.08 3.88
C LEU A 176 -1.07 -7.03 2.39
N GLY A 177 -1.38 -5.95 1.68
CA GLY A 177 -1.22 -5.73 0.24
C GLY A 177 -2.49 -5.12 -0.34
N GLN A 178 -2.37 -4.30 -1.41
CA GLN A 178 -3.52 -3.62 -2.04
C GLN A 178 -4.62 -4.63 -2.43
N GLY A 179 -4.22 -5.75 -3.05
CA GLY A 179 -5.15 -6.78 -3.47
C GLY A 179 -5.81 -7.51 -2.29
N ARG A 180 -5.07 -7.78 -1.21
CA ARG A 180 -5.62 -8.42 0.00
C ARG A 180 -6.58 -7.47 0.74
N LEU A 181 -6.22 -6.20 0.83
CA LEU A 181 -7.08 -5.17 1.39
C LEU A 181 -8.38 -5.06 0.60
N LEU A 182 -8.30 -4.99 -0.73
CA LEU A 182 -9.47 -4.92 -1.60
C LEU A 182 -10.32 -6.20 -1.51
N MET A 183 -9.71 -7.38 -1.46
CA MET A 183 -10.42 -8.65 -1.32
C MET A 183 -11.26 -8.72 -0.04
N ASN A 184 -10.76 -8.13 1.06
CA ASN A 184 -11.52 -8.01 2.30
C ASN A 184 -12.59 -6.90 2.23
N GLY A 185 -12.41 -5.92 1.35
CA GLY A 185 -13.31 -4.77 1.18
C GLY A 185 -14.38 -4.92 0.12
N VAL A 186 -14.25 -5.84 -0.86
CA VAL A 186 -15.30 -6.04 -1.87
C VAL A 186 -16.58 -6.57 -1.24
N ASP A 187 -17.71 -6.02 -1.64
CA ASP A 187 -19.02 -6.50 -1.23
C ASP A 187 -19.45 -7.69 -2.10
N PRO A 188 -19.52 -8.91 -1.56
CA PRO A 188 -19.86 -10.09 -2.34
C PRO A 188 -21.32 -10.18 -2.72
N SER A 189 -22.17 -9.32 -2.20
CA SER A 189 -23.60 -9.28 -2.59
C SER A 189 -23.81 -8.81 -4.03
N VAL A 190 -22.84 -8.11 -4.64
CA VAL A 190 -22.90 -7.70 -6.05
C VAL A 190 -22.91 -8.92 -6.95
N VAL A 191 -24.03 -9.12 -7.69
CA VAL A 191 -24.22 -10.26 -8.59
C VAL A 191 -23.92 -9.93 -10.05
N ASP A 192 -24.00 -8.64 -10.42
CA ASP A 192 -23.67 -8.12 -11.74
C ASP A 192 -22.73 -6.92 -11.61
N GLU A 193 -21.51 -7.02 -12.14
CA GLU A 193 -20.54 -5.92 -12.08
C GLU A 193 -20.93 -4.71 -12.97
N GLN A 194 -21.87 -4.87 -13.90
CA GLN A 194 -22.42 -3.79 -14.72
C GLN A 194 -23.58 -3.07 -14.03
N ASP A 195 -24.24 -3.72 -13.04
CA ASP A 195 -25.29 -3.14 -12.22
C ASP A 195 -24.97 -3.32 -10.72
N PRO A 196 -24.24 -2.38 -10.10
CA PRO A 196 -23.88 -2.49 -8.69
C PRO A 196 -25.06 -2.38 -7.72
N MET A 197 -26.25 -2.05 -8.22
CA MET A 197 -27.50 -2.04 -7.45
C MET A 197 -28.14 -3.43 -7.39
N SER A 198 -27.77 -4.32 -8.32
CA SER A 198 -28.21 -5.73 -8.31
C SER A 198 -27.40 -6.51 -7.27
N SER A 199 -28.07 -6.90 -6.18
CA SER A 199 -27.40 -7.55 -5.05
C SER A 199 -28.19 -8.75 -4.53
N ASP A 200 -27.44 -9.76 -4.05
CA ASP A 200 -27.99 -10.89 -3.29
C ASP A 200 -28.29 -10.43 -1.85
N PRO A 201 -29.57 -10.39 -1.42
CA PRO A 201 -29.92 -9.95 -0.08
C PRO A 201 -29.33 -10.83 1.05
N ALA A 202 -29.03 -12.10 0.75
CA ALA A 202 -28.44 -13.03 1.73
C ALA A 202 -26.96 -12.71 2.04
N LEU A 203 -26.32 -11.91 1.19
CA LEU A 203 -24.91 -11.48 1.34
C LEU A 203 -24.76 -9.97 1.56
N ASP A 204 -25.85 -9.18 1.54
CA ASP A 204 -25.76 -7.73 1.74
C ASP A 204 -25.36 -7.40 3.19
N PRO A 205 -24.14 -6.86 3.43
CA PRO A 205 -23.65 -6.58 4.79
C PRO A 205 -24.37 -5.40 5.43
N PHE A 206 -25.08 -4.59 4.64
CA PHE A 206 -25.79 -3.41 5.10
C PHE A 206 -27.30 -3.65 5.27
N SER A 207 -27.73 -4.91 5.13
CA SER A 207 -29.12 -5.33 5.40
C SER A 207 -29.34 -5.54 6.90
N THR A 208 -30.49 -5.05 7.39
CA THR A 208 -30.91 -5.32 8.78
C THR A 208 -31.15 -6.81 9.04
N ALA A 209 -31.52 -7.57 8.01
CA ALA A 209 -31.69 -9.02 8.11
C ALA A 209 -30.36 -9.75 8.39
N ASN A 210 -29.24 -9.15 8.03
CA ASN A 210 -27.89 -9.69 8.24
C ASN A 210 -27.17 -9.08 9.45
N GLY A 211 -27.84 -8.24 10.26
CA GLY A 211 -27.31 -7.70 11.51
C GLY A 211 -26.86 -6.24 11.48
N PHE A 212 -27.05 -5.51 10.37
CA PHE A 212 -26.71 -4.08 10.28
C PHE A 212 -27.84 -3.20 10.86
N SER A 213 -27.50 -2.23 11.69
CA SER A 213 -28.49 -1.36 12.35
C SER A 213 -28.43 0.12 11.93
N GLY A 214 -27.53 0.48 11.00
CA GLY A 214 -27.23 1.88 10.66
C GLY A 214 -26.34 2.62 11.67
N LYS A 215 -26.15 2.04 12.85
CA LYS A 215 -25.23 2.53 13.91
C LYS A 215 -24.15 1.50 14.24
N GLY A 216 -23.86 0.62 13.31
CA GLY A 216 -22.97 -0.52 13.45
C GLY A 216 -23.69 -1.81 13.10
N ALA A 217 -23.00 -2.90 13.25
CA ALA A 217 -23.50 -4.23 12.97
C ALA A 217 -23.16 -5.20 14.11
N THR A 218 -23.90 -6.31 14.14
CA THR A 218 -23.54 -7.51 14.88
C THR A 218 -23.83 -8.69 13.96
N TYR A 219 -22.77 -9.16 13.30
CA TYR A 219 -22.89 -10.24 12.33
C TYR A 219 -22.81 -11.61 13.01
N ALA A 220 -23.71 -12.52 12.62
CA ALA A 220 -23.60 -13.91 13.07
C ALA A 220 -22.34 -14.57 12.50
N PRO A 221 -21.65 -15.45 13.25
CA PRO A 221 -20.43 -16.11 12.78
C PRO A 221 -20.60 -16.85 11.45
N GLU A 222 -21.75 -17.45 11.22
CA GLU A 222 -22.09 -18.16 9.98
C GLU A 222 -22.25 -17.19 8.80
N PHE A 223 -22.76 -15.98 9.05
CA PHE A 223 -22.78 -14.92 8.05
C PHE A 223 -21.37 -14.49 7.70
N VAL A 224 -20.52 -14.21 8.70
CA VAL A 224 -19.11 -13.80 8.50
C VAL A 224 -18.36 -14.84 7.66
N ALA A 225 -18.46 -16.12 7.98
CA ALA A 225 -17.79 -17.19 7.25
C ALA A 225 -18.26 -17.26 5.79
N ARG A 226 -19.60 -17.23 5.56
CA ARG A 226 -20.19 -17.22 4.21
C ARG A 226 -19.80 -15.98 3.42
N TYR A 227 -19.81 -14.81 4.06
CA TYR A 227 -19.42 -13.54 3.46
C TYR A 227 -17.97 -13.56 2.98
N ARG A 228 -17.03 -13.99 3.83
CA ARG A 228 -15.59 -14.08 3.48
C ARG A 228 -15.34 -15.06 2.32
N ALA A 229 -16.02 -16.19 2.29
CA ALA A 229 -15.94 -17.13 1.17
C ALA A 229 -16.46 -16.48 -0.12
N ALA A 230 -17.58 -15.77 -0.06
CA ALA A 230 -18.19 -15.10 -1.20
C ALA A 230 -17.36 -13.91 -1.72
N GLN A 231 -16.59 -13.21 -0.85
CA GLN A 231 -15.61 -12.19 -1.27
C GLN A 231 -14.54 -12.80 -2.19
N ILE A 232 -14.00 -13.96 -1.82
CA ILE A 232 -13.03 -14.67 -2.64
C ILE A 232 -13.61 -15.05 -4.00
N GLU A 233 -14.87 -15.53 -4.04
CA GLU A 233 -15.54 -15.89 -5.28
C GLU A 233 -15.81 -14.66 -6.18
N ARG A 234 -16.14 -13.50 -5.59
CA ARG A 234 -16.26 -12.26 -6.38
C ARG A 234 -14.91 -11.87 -6.99
N VAL A 235 -13.80 -11.95 -6.24
CA VAL A 235 -12.47 -11.68 -6.79
C VAL A 235 -12.12 -12.67 -7.90
N ARG A 236 -12.45 -13.96 -7.77
CA ARG A 236 -12.25 -14.96 -8.84
C ARG A 236 -13.01 -14.63 -10.11
N ARG A 237 -14.27 -14.14 -10.02
CA ARG A 237 -15.03 -13.69 -11.19
C ARG A 237 -14.35 -12.51 -11.89
N LEU A 238 -13.88 -11.53 -11.12
CA LEU A 238 -13.14 -10.38 -11.66
C LEU A 238 -11.80 -10.80 -12.27
N ASP A 239 -11.08 -11.74 -11.66
CA ASP A 239 -9.84 -12.33 -12.22
C ASP A 239 -10.11 -13.03 -13.54
N SER A 240 -11.18 -13.82 -13.63
CA SER A 240 -11.56 -14.51 -14.86
C SER A 240 -11.87 -13.53 -15.98
N HIS A 241 -12.63 -12.46 -15.69
CA HIS A 241 -12.89 -11.39 -16.66
C HIS A 241 -11.58 -10.70 -17.13
N ALA A 242 -10.68 -10.37 -16.21
CA ALA A 242 -9.38 -9.78 -16.57
C ALA A 242 -8.53 -10.72 -17.43
N LEU A 243 -8.47 -12.01 -17.08
CA LEU A 243 -7.72 -13.02 -17.82
C LEU A 243 -8.30 -13.25 -19.22
N GLU A 244 -9.61 -13.19 -19.41
CA GLU A 244 -10.24 -13.26 -20.73
C GLU A 244 -9.81 -12.09 -21.62
N ILE A 245 -9.78 -10.87 -21.09
CA ILE A 245 -9.29 -9.68 -21.80
C ILE A 245 -7.82 -9.89 -22.23
N VAL A 246 -6.98 -10.36 -21.31
CA VAL A 246 -5.56 -10.64 -21.59
C VAL A 246 -5.43 -11.71 -22.67
N ALA A 247 -6.16 -12.81 -22.57
CA ALA A 247 -6.11 -13.92 -23.51
C ALA A 247 -6.49 -13.48 -24.94
N ARG A 248 -7.56 -12.70 -25.09
CA ARG A 248 -7.98 -12.13 -26.39
C ARG A 248 -6.90 -11.24 -26.98
N ARG A 249 -6.34 -10.33 -26.19
CA ARG A 249 -5.24 -9.43 -26.59
C ARG A 249 -3.99 -10.23 -27.04
N VAL A 250 -3.62 -11.27 -26.30
CA VAL A 250 -2.47 -12.15 -26.64
C VAL A 250 -2.73 -12.90 -27.93
N ALA A 251 -3.94 -13.47 -28.12
CA ALA A 251 -4.31 -14.17 -29.35
C ALA A 251 -4.27 -13.25 -30.59
N ALA A 252 -4.77 -12.01 -30.47
CA ALA A 252 -4.70 -11.03 -31.53
C ALA A 252 -3.25 -10.66 -31.92
N ARG A 253 -2.40 -10.42 -30.91
CA ARG A 253 -0.96 -10.15 -31.11
C ARG A 253 -0.25 -11.32 -31.78
N LYS A 254 -0.62 -12.56 -31.44
CA LYS A 254 -0.09 -13.75 -32.09
C LYS A 254 -0.44 -13.78 -33.59
N ARG A 255 -1.72 -13.56 -33.94
CA ARG A 255 -2.17 -13.49 -35.36
C ARG A 255 -1.44 -12.40 -36.14
N ILE A 256 -1.21 -11.23 -35.51
CA ILE A 256 -0.41 -10.16 -36.14
C ILE A 256 1.01 -10.62 -36.45
N LYS A 257 1.66 -11.29 -35.50
CA LYS A 257 3.04 -11.78 -35.66
C LYS A 257 3.15 -12.86 -36.76
N GLU A 258 2.12 -13.69 -36.92
CA GLU A 258 2.04 -14.75 -37.93
C GLU A 258 1.71 -14.24 -39.34
N GLY A 259 1.43 -12.94 -39.52
CA GLY A 259 1.28 -12.30 -40.83
C GLY A 259 -0.12 -12.36 -41.45
N GLY A 260 -1.10 -12.98 -40.77
CA GLY A 260 -2.50 -13.10 -41.24
C GLY A 260 -3.48 -12.09 -40.63
N ALA A 261 -2.98 -11.00 -40.02
CA ALA A 261 -3.80 -10.10 -39.20
C ALA A 261 -4.78 -9.23 -40.01
N THR A 262 -6.04 -9.26 -39.59
CA THR A 262 -7.09 -8.35 -40.03
C THR A 262 -7.00 -6.99 -39.34
N PRO A 263 -7.70 -5.94 -39.83
CA PRO A 263 -7.86 -4.69 -39.10
C PRO A 263 -8.45 -4.88 -37.69
N ALA A 264 -9.40 -5.82 -37.53
CA ALA A 264 -10.00 -6.14 -36.23
C ALA A 264 -8.97 -6.71 -35.24
N ASP A 265 -8.04 -7.57 -35.72
CA ASP A 265 -6.97 -8.09 -34.86
C ASP A 265 -6.04 -6.98 -34.34
N ARG A 266 -5.75 -5.98 -35.19
CA ARG A 266 -4.94 -4.82 -34.77
C ARG A 266 -5.64 -3.98 -33.71
N MET A 267 -6.96 -3.79 -33.83
CA MET A 267 -7.76 -3.09 -32.83
C MET A 267 -7.81 -3.89 -31.53
N GLU A 268 -8.06 -5.18 -31.58
CA GLU A 268 -8.12 -6.06 -30.40
C GLU A 268 -6.77 -6.16 -29.69
N ALA A 269 -5.66 -6.22 -30.42
CA ALA A 269 -4.31 -6.24 -29.86
C ALA A 269 -3.94 -4.96 -29.08
N ALA A 270 -4.56 -3.83 -29.43
CA ALA A 270 -4.37 -2.53 -28.78
C ALA A 270 -5.44 -2.25 -27.71
N TYR A 271 -6.57 -2.95 -27.76
CA TYR A 271 -7.72 -2.66 -26.89
C TYR A 271 -7.42 -3.00 -25.43
N THR A 272 -7.53 -1.97 -24.58
CA THR A 272 -7.34 -2.08 -23.14
C THR A 272 -8.59 -1.52 -22.45
N PRO A 273 -9.64 -2.33 -22.32
CA PRO A 273 -10.89 -1.88 -21.71
C PRO A 273 -10.68 -1.54 -20.25
N ILE A 274 -11.36 -0.49 -19.81
CA ILE A 274 -11.47 -0.09 -18.42
C ILE A 274 -12.79 -0.65 -17.89
N PHE A 275 -12.76 -1.29 -16.74
CA PHE A 275 -13.96 -1.76 -16.05
C PHE A 275 -14.02 -1.20 -14.64
N PRO A 276 -15.21 -0.82 -14.18
CA PRO A 276 -15.42 -0.39 -12.80
C PRO A 276 -15.51 -1.59 -11.86
N VAL A 277 -15.06 -1.40 -10.62
CA VAL A 277 -15.31 -2.32 -9.51
C VAL A 277 -15.99 -1.52 -8.40
N TRP A 278 -17.26 -1.71 -8.25
CA TRP A 278 -18.08 -1.00 -7.27
C TRP A 278 -18.14 -1.73 -5.93
N ARG A 279 -18.55 -1.00 -4.89
CA ARG A 279 -18.79 -1.54 -3.56
C ARG A 279 -17.55 -2.27 -3.02
N THR A 280 -16.46 -1.49 -2.87
CA THR A 280 -15.14 -1.96 -2.42
C THR A 280 -14.81 -1.48 -1.00
N ASP A 281 -15.81 -1.00 -0.25
CA ASP A 281 -15.68 -0.51 1.13
C ASP A 281 -16.66 -1.24 2.05
N ALA A 282 -16.54 -2.57 2.09
CA ALA A 282 -17.48 -3.45 2.76
C ALA A 282 -16.78 -4.50 3.65
N ASP A 283 -15.62 -4.16 4.23
CA ASP A 283 -15.02 -5.02 5.25
C ASP A 283 -15.88 -5.01 6.51
N LEU A 284 -16.35 -6.18 6.92
CA LEU A 284 -17.24 -6.33 8.08
C LEU A 284 -16.66 -5.75 9.36
N ARG A 285 -15.33 -5.76 9.51
CA ARG A 285 -14.62 -5.21 10.68
C ARG A 285 -14.82 -3.71 10.84
N CYS A 286 -15.10 -2.98 9.77
CA CYS A 286 -15.41 -1.56 9.84
C CYS A 286 -16.79 -1.27 10.47
N TRP A 287 -17.70 -2.24 10.43
CA TRP A 287 -19.10 -2.07 10.80
C TRP A 287 -19.48 -2.85 12.05
N ASP A 288 -18.81 -3.97 12.33
CA ASP A 288 -18.91 -4.73 13.58
C ASP A 288 -17.59 -4.65 14.34
N LEU A 289 -17.56 -3.80 15.38
CA LEU A 289 -16.35 -3.55 16.16
C LEU A 289 -15.97 -4.73 17.07
N SER A 290 -16.83 -5.74 17.20
CA SER A 290 -16.52 -6.97 17.94
C SER A 290 -15.67 -7.96 17.15
N ILE A 291 -15.62 -7.79 15.81
CA ILE A 291 -14.75 -8.60 14.94
C ILE A 291 -13.36 -7.96 14.93
N ASP A 292 -12.35 -8.68 15.42
CA ASP A 292 -10.98 -8.21 15.54
C ASP A 292 -10.89 -6.84 16.27
N PRO A 293 -11.23 -6.78 17.57
CA PRO A 293 -11.48 -5.54 18.30
C PRO A 293 -10.22 -4.68 18.46
N SER A 294 -10.40 -3.37 18.37
CA SER A 294 -9.36 -2.35 18.55
C SER A 294 -10.01 -1.02 19.00
N ASP A 295 -9.22 0.05 19.12
CA ASP A 295 -9.72 1.39 19.48
C ASP A 295 -10.36 2.15 18.31
N ARG A 296 -10.55 1.51 17.14
CA ARG A 296 -11.09 2.15 15.93
C ARG A 296 -12.53 2.62 16.14
N LYS A 297 -12.85 3.72 15.48
CA LYS A 297 -14.23 4.19 15.38
C LYS A 297 -15.03 3.35 14.38
N LEU A 298 -16.35 3.39 14.54
CA LEU A 298 -17.26 2.83 13.56
C LEU A 298 -17.10 3.51 12.19
N GLY A 299 -17.04 2.71 11.14
CA GLY A 299 -16.85 3.16 9.77
C GLY A 299 -15.47 2.80 9.23
N SER A 300 -15.27 3.11 7.95
CA SER A 300 -14.02 2.88 7.23
C SER A 300 -13.20 4.17 7.09
N LEU A 301 -12.07 4.09 6.39
CA LEU A 301 -11.29 5.27 5.97
C LEU A 301 -12.11 6.31 5.19
N TRP A 302 -13.19 5.89 4.54
CA TRP A 302 -14.06 6.73 3.74
C TRP A 302 -15.22 7.32 4.51
N GLY A 303 -15.35 6.99 5.79
CA GLY A 303 -16.37 7.50 6.70
C GLY A 303 -17.38 6.46 7.16
N ALA A 304 -18.41 6.93 7.86
CA ALA A 304 -19.39 6.09 8.52
C ALA A 304 -20.67 5.84 7.67
N ASN A 305 -20.73 6.33 6.43
CA ASN A 305 -21.87 6.11 5.54
C ASN A 305 -21.51 5.10 4.43
N PRO A 306 -21.90 3.82 4.57
CA PRO A 306 -21.52 2.78 3.63
C PRO A 306 -22.13 2.98 2.22
N ALA A 307 -23.27 3.64 2.09
CA ALA A 307 -23.88 3.92 0.78
C ALA A 307 -22.98 4.91 -0.01
N VAL A 308 -22.49 5.96 0.66
CA VAL A 308 -21.63 6.95 0.02
C VAL A 308 -20.25 6.37 -0.32
N SER A 309 -19.65 5.60 0.58
CA SER A 309 -18.32 5.02 0.36
C SER A 309 -18.33 3.88 -0.68
N ASN A 310 -19.44 3.16 -0.82
CA ASN A 310 -19.56 2.05 -1.77
C ASN A 310 -20.06 2.45 -3.16
N LEU A 311 -20.90 3.48 -3.27
CA LEU A 311 -21.51 3.92 -4.53
C LEU A 311 -20.95 5.26 -5.04
N GLY A 312 -20.14 5.94 -4.23
CA GLY A 312 -19.43 7.15 -4.64
C GLY A 312 -18.28 6.87 -5.60
N SER A 313 -17.71 7.95 -6.17
CA SER A 313 -16.63 7.89 -7.16
C SER A 313 -15.25 7.59 -6.56
N ILE A 314 -15.11 7.65 -5.24
CA ILE A 314 -13.83 7.45 -4.54
C ILE A 314 -13.83 6.09 -3.84
N GLY A 315 -12.71 5.38 -3.92
CA GLY A 315 -12.49 4.07 -3.31
C GLY A 315 -11.26 3.39 -3.91
N PHE A 316 -10.91 2.25 -3.36
CA PHE A 316 -9.80 1.46 -3.86
C PHE A 316 -10.24 0.68 -5.11
N GLY A 317 -9.40 0.69 -6.17
CA GLY A 317 -9.59 -0.12 -7.35
C GLY A 317 -10.90 0.13 -8.11
N ARG A 318 -11.47 1.34 -8.03
CA ARG A 318 -12.76 1.68 -8.66
C ARG A 318 -12.78 1.58 -10.16
N LEU A 319 -11.65 1.87 -10.80
CA LEU A 319 -11.46 1.78 -12.24
C LEU A 319 -10.18 1.01 -12.52
N CYS A 320 -10.30 -0.11 -13.19
CA CYS A 320 -9.19 -1.01 -13.48
C CYS A 320 -9.09 -1.33 -14.96
N THR A 321 -7.87 -1.62 -15.42
CA THR A 321 -7.63 -2.46 -16.60
C THR A 321 -7.33 -3.88 -16.15
N ALA A 322 -7.32 -4.84 -17.05
CA ALA A 322 -6.92 -6.21 -16.72
C ALA A 322 -5.48 -6.28 -16.14
N ASP A 323 -4.58 -5.44 -16.64
CA ASP A 323 -3.19 -5.39 -16.18
C ASP A 323 -3.09 -4.87 -14.75
N SER A 324 -3.75 -3.74 -14.44
CA SER A 324 -3.72 -3.17 -13.09
C SER A 324 -4.50 -4.01 -12.08
N TRP A 325 -5.62 -4.61 -12.50
CA TRP A 325 -6.38 -5.51 -11.63
C TRP A 325 -5.52 -6.69 -11.16
N LEU A 326 -4.96 -7.44 -12.10
CA LEU A 326 -4.18 -8.64 -11.80
C LEU A 326 -2.88 -8.34 -11.05
N SER A 327 -2.19 -7.24 -11.37
CA SER A 327 -0.95 -6.85 -10.70
C SER A 327 -1.18 -6.30 -9.29
N THR A 328 -2.24 -5.52 -9.10
CA THR A 328 -2.39 -4.69 -7.89
C THR A 328 -3.60 -5.05 -7.06
N TRP A 329 -4.79 -5.15 -7.68
CA TRP A 329 -6.06 -5.13 -6.98
C TRP A 329 -6.65 -6.52 -6.70
N SER A 330 -6.20 -7.56 -7.37
CA SER A 330 -6.57 -8.93 -7.04
C SER A 330 -5.77 -9.46 -5.85
N GLY A 331 -6.46 -9.82 -4.78
CA GLY A 331 -5.86 -10.49 -3.62
C GLY A 331 -5.34 -11.90 -3.90
N LEU A 332 -5.67 -12.46 -5.07
CA LEU A 332 -5.25 -13.80 -5.48
C LEU A 332 -4.01 -13.77 -6.38
N SER A 333 -3.88 -12.79 -7.27
CA SER A 333 -2.82 -12.73 -8.27
C SER A 333 -1.69 -11.75 -7.96
N SER A 334 -1.94 -10.66 -7.21
CA SER A 334 -0.92 -9.64 -6.91
C SER A 334 0.35 -10.23 -6.27
N ASN A 335 1.51 -9.78 -6.76
CA ASN A 335 2.81 -10.13 -6.21
C ASN A 335 3.17 -9.30 -4.96
N ALA A 336 2.66 -8.07 -4.84
CA ALA A 336 2.89 -7.20 -3.69
C ALA A 336 1.97 -7.58 -2.52
N SER A 337 2.31 -8.66 -1.84
CA SER A 337 1.59 -9.22 -0.69
C SER A 337 2.57 -9.47 0.45
N MET A 338 2.23 -9.02 1.67
CA MET A 338 3.08 -9.25 2.84
C MET A 338 3.28 -10.75 3.11
N GLU A 339 2.24 -11.57 2.93
CA GLU A 339 2.33 -13.03 3.08
C GLU A 339 3.42 -13.65 2.17
N LYS A 340 3.53 -13.14 0.93
CA LYS A 340 4.53 -13.63 -0.05
C LYS A 340 5.91 -13.00 0.14
N CYS A 341 5.99 -11.75 0.58
CA CYS A 341 7.21 -10.96 0.52
C CYS A 341 7.89 -10.76 1.89
N ALA A 342 7.12 -10.68 2.98
CA ALA A 342 7.68 -10.47 4.32
C ALA A 342 8.66 -11.56 4.80
N PRO A 343 8.49 -12.85 4.42
CA PRO A 343 9.47 -13.89 4.77
C PRO A 343 10.88 -13.65 4.21
N ALA A 344 11.02 -12.85 3.15
CA ALA A 344 12.31 -12.48 2.57
C ALA A 344 12.95 -11.25 3.24
N ILE A 345 12.33 -10.64 4.23
CA ILE A 345 12.89 -9.50 4.94
C ILE A 345 13.87 -10.01 6.00
N GLU A 346 15.15 -9.79 5.75
CA GLU A 346 16.25 -10.17 6.65
C GLU A 346 16.81 -8.97 7.42
N GLN A 347 16.50 -7.76 6.99
CA GLN A 347 16.99 -6.51 7.57
C GLN A 347 16.30 -6.21 8.91
N PRO A 348 16.97 -5.45 9.81
CA PRO A 348 16.32 -4.89 10.98
C PRO A 348 15.01 -4.21 10.62
N THR A 349 13.94 -4.52 11.35
CA THR A 349 12.60 -4.05 11.02
C THR A 349 11.87 -3.48 12.24
N LEU A 350 11.36 -2.25 12.09
CA LEU A 350 10.43 -1.64 13.05
C LEU A 350 9.01 -1.66 12.48
N PHE A 351 8.06 -2.22 13.23
CA PHE A 351 6.65 -2.26 12.87
C PHE A 351 5.83 -1.39 13.84
N ILE A 352 5.23 -0.32 13.32
CA ILE A 352 4.39 0.61 14.09
C ILE A 352 2.94 0.42 13.62
N GLU A 353 2.06 0.07 14.55
CA GLU A 353 0.62 -0.01 14.33
C GLU A 353 -0.13 1.06 15.09
N TYR A 354 -1.19 1.60 14.49
CA TYR A 354 -2.12 2.49 15.17
C TYR A 354 -3.33 1.71 15.69
N THR A 355 -3.65 1.88 16.98
CA THR A 355 -4.72 1.09 17.62
C THR A 355 -6.13 1.48 17.18
N GLY A 356 -6.30 2.67 16.61
CA GLY A 356 -7.55 3.18 16.06
C GLY A 356 -7.66 3.06 14.55
N ASP A 357 -6.80 2.24 13.93
CA ASP A 357 -6.77 2.05 12.46
C ASP A 357 -8.03 1.31 11.96
N ALA A 358 -8.70 1.87 10.96
CA ALA A 358 -9.87 1.29 10.30
C ALA A 358 -9.55 0.66 8.93
N SER A 359 -8.28 0.43 8.64
CA SER A 359 -7.79 -0.18 7.40
C SER A 359 -6.82 -1.33 7.63
N THR A 360 -6.05 -1.27 8.73
CA THR A 360 -5.16 -2.34 9.16
C THR A 360 -5.61 -2.80 10.55
N PHE A 361 -5.98 -4.07 10.67
CA PHE A 361 -6.60 -4.59 11.88
C PHE A 361 -5.60 -5.42 12.69
N PRO A 362 -5.84 -5.64 13.99
CA PRO A 362 -4.91 -6.35 14.87
C PRO A 362 -4.45 -7.73 14.36
N GLU A 363 -5.37 -8.54 13.80
CA GLU A 363 -5.02 -9.85 13.23
C GLU A 363 -4.12 -9.69 11.98
N ASP A 364 -4.40 -8.70 11.13
CA ASP A 364 -3.58 -8.41 9.94
C ASP A 364 -2.15 -7.99 10.34
N THR A 365 -2.04 -7.08 11.32
CA THR A 365 -0.73 -6.60 11.80
C THR A 365 0.06 -7.69 12.53
N GLN A 366 -0.62 -8.57 13.28
CA GLN A 366 0.00 -9.73 13.90
C GLN A 366 0.55 -10.68 12.83
N ALA A 367 -0.27 -11.01 11.83
CA ALA A 367 0.15 -11.90 10.75
C ALA A 367 1.37 -11.35 9.99
N ILE A 368 1.37 -10.04 9.66
CA ILE A 368 2.52 -9.41 9.01
C ILE A 368 3.77 -9.54 9.87
N PHE A 369 3.67 -9.20 11.18
CA PHE A 369 4.80 -9.27 12.09
C PHE A 369 5.36 -10.70 12.22
N ASP A 370 4.49 -11.69 12.26
CA ASP A 370 4.88 -13.09 12.35
C ASP A 370 5.59 -13.57 11.07
N TRP A 371 5.15 -13.11 9.89
CA TRP A 371 5.77 -13.45 8.60
C TRP A 371 7.15 -12.83 8.36
N LEU A 372 7.54 -11.77 9.09
CA LEU A 372 8.87 -11.16 8.91
C LEU A 372 9.98 -12.18 9.17
N GLY A 373 10.85 -12.39 8.17
CA GLY A 373 11.93 -13.37 8.21
C GLY A 373 13.06 -13.01 9.17
N THR A 374 13.24 -11.73 9.46
CA THR A 374 14.27 -11.27 10.39
C THR A 374 13.95 -11.60 11.85
N SER A 375 14.98 -11.90 12.64
CA SER A 375 14.88 -11.97 14.11
C SER A 375 15.04 -10.60 14.79
N ASP A 376 15.71 -9.61 14.12
CA ASP A 376 15.80 -8.24 14.60
C ASP A 376 14.56 -7.45 14.18
N LYS A 377 13.44 -7.74 14.84
CA LYS A 377 12.17 -7.07 14.61
C LYS A 377 11.57 -6.55 15.90
N GLN A 378 11.10 -5.31 15.85
CA GLN A 378 10.40 -4.67 16.97
C GLN A 378 8.99 -4.28 16.53
N ARG A 379 8.02 -4.40 17.44
CA ARG A 379 6.64 -3.98 17.23
C ARG A 379 6.26 -2.93 18.27
N MET A 380 5.56 -1.91 17.82
CA MET A 380 5.07 -0.82 18.66
C MET A 380 3.61 -0.53 18.34
N LYS A 381 2.80 -0.38 19.39
CA LYS A 381 1.40 0.09 19.30
C LYS A 381 1.32 1.54 19.73
N VAL A 382 0.62 2.36 18.94
CA VAL A 382 0.43 3.78 19.18
C VAL A 382 -1.05 4.11 19.07
N ALA A 383 -1.60 4.84 20.04
CA ALA A 383 -2.99 5.31 19.94
C ALA A 383 -3.10 6.38 18.85
N GLY A 384 -3.82 6.06 17.78
CA GLY A 384 -4.01 6.92 16.60
C GLY A 384 -4.85 6.25 15.54
N ASP A 385 -5.36 7.03 14.60
CA ASP A 385 -6.03 6.53 13.40
C ASP A 385 -5.01 6.09 12.32
N HIS A 386 -5.48 5.60 11.17
CA HIS A 386 -4.64 5.14 10.05
C HIS A 386 -3.59 6.18 9.58
N HIS A 387 -3.85 7.45 9.75
CA HIS A 387 -2.97 8.56 9.35
C HIS A 387 -2.17 9.16 10.53
N GLY A 388 -2.19 8.51 11.70
CA GLY A 388 -1.53 8.99 12.90
C GLY A 388 -2.19 10.23 13.49
N ARG A 389 -3.50 10.39 13.36
CA ARG A 389 -4.27 11.44 14.04
C ARG A 389 -4.82 10.92 15.37
N PRO A 390 -5.11 11.82 16.32
CA PRO A 390 -5.79 11.44 17.56
C PRO A 390 -7.10 10.69 17.28
N ILE A 391 -7.36 9.63 18.07
CA ILE A 391 -8.60 8.86 17.93
C ILE A 391 -9.79 9.69 18.39
N HIS A 392 -9.65 10.40 19.52
CA HIS A 392 -10.70 11.27 20.06
C HIS A 392 -10.22 12.72 20.16
N GLU A 393 -11.17 13.63 20.18
CA GLU A 393 -10.88 15.04 20.47
C GLU A 393 -10.25 15.17 21.87
N GLY A 394 -9.10 15.84 21.93
CA GLY A 394 -8.33 16.00 23.17
C GLY A 394 -7.27 14.93 23.43
N ASP A 395 -7.24 13.84 22.65
CA ASP A 395 -6.15 12.87 22.75
C ASP A 395 -4.82 13.50 22.28
N PRO A 396 -3.68 13.05 22.85
CA PRO A 396 -2.36 13.49 22.39
C PRO A 396 -2.15 13.16 20.90
N ASN A 397 -1.47 14.07 20.19
CA ASN A 397 -1.04 13.80 18.82
C ASN A 397 0.06 12.72 18.80
N PRO A 398 -0.16 11.56 18.18
CA PRO A 398 0.82 10.46 18.20
C PRO A 398 1.99 10.63 17.24
N ARG A 399 1.90 11.51 16.23
CA ARG A 399 2.89 11.68 15.17
C ARG A 399 4.28 12.02 15.67
N PRO A 400 4.47 12.97 16.61
CA PRO A 400 5.79 13.23 17.21
C PRO A 400 6.40 12.01 17.90
N LEU A 401 5.58 11.22 18.59
CA LEU A 401 6.03 9.98 19.24
C LEU A 401 6.51 8.96 18.21
N VAL A 402 5.80 8.81 17.08
CA VAL A 402 6.21 7.92 15.99
C VAL A 402 7.55 8.35 15.42
N GLY A 403 7.73 9.65 15.12
CA GLY A 403 9.02 10.18 14.66
C GLY A 403 10.15 9.91 15.64
N GLN A 404 9.93 10.21 16.92
CA GLN A 404 10.91 9.98 18.00
C GLN A 404 11.31 8.49 18.06
N ARG A 405 10.35 7.57 18.04
CA ARG A 405 10.62 6.13 18.13
C ARG A 405 11.37 5.59 16.91
N ILE A 406 11.10 6.11 15.73
CA ILE A 406 11.90 5.79 14.53
C ILE A 406 13.32 6.31 14.72
N GLY A 407 13.50 7.54 15.21
CA GLY A 407 14.82 8.12 15.48
C GLY A 407 15.62 7.31 16.50
N GLU A 408 15.02 6.93 17.61
CA GLU A 408 15.61 6.08 18.65
C GLU A 408 16.06 4.72 18.06
N TRP A 409 15.17 4.06 17.30
CA TRP A 409 15.45 2.79 16.66
C TRP A 409 16.59 2.89 15.63
N VAL A 410 16.66 4.00 14.87
CA VAL A 410 17.75 4.28 13.92
C VAL A 410 19.07 4.51 14.66
N ALA A 411 19.06 5.29 15.74
CA ALA A 411 20.25 5.57 16.53
C ALA A 411 20.84 4.30 17.16
N GLU A 412 20.01 3.38 17.65
CA GLU A 412 20.43 2.10 18.22
C GLU A 412 21.15 1.21 17.21
N ARG A 413 20.81 1.26 15.90
CA ARG A 413 21.29 0.32 14.88
C ARG A 413 22.27 0.89 13.90
N PHE A 414 22.23 2.18 13.64
CA PHE A 414 22.98 2.80 12.54
C PHE A 414 23.89 3.95 13.00
N SER A 415 24.05 4.19 14.33
CA SER A 415 25.04 5.13 14.82
C SER A 415 26.46 4.53 14.79
N GLU A 416 27.48 5.37 14.68
CA GLU A 416 28.89 4.92 14.65
C GLU A 416 29.31 4.15 15.92
N GLN A 417 28.65 4.42 17.07
CA GLN A 417 28.93 3.73 18.34
C GLN A 417 28.48 2.26 18.35
N SER A 418 27.43 1.89 17.60
CA SER A 418 26.98 0.50 17.51
C SER A 418 27.97 -0.41 16.75
N ASN A 419 28.78 0.16 15.84
CA ASN A 419 29.79 -0.58 15.08
C ASN A 419 31.06 -0.90 15.90
N SER A 420 31.35 -0.15 16.98
CA SER A 420 32.51 -0.43 17.84
C SER A 420 32.26 -1.59 18.80
N THR A 421 31.06 -1.69 19.34
CA THR A 421 30.67 -2.75 20.30
C THR A 421 30.57 -4.13 19.64
N LEU A 422 30.14 -4.19 18.37
CA LEU A 422 30.09 -5.44 17.61
C LEU A 422 31.48 -5.92 17.15
N LYS A 423 32.42 -5.01 16.92
CA LYS A 423 33.84 -5.38 16.59
C LYS A 423 34.60 -5.84 17.81
N GLU A 424 34.33 -5.31 18.99
CA GLU A 424 34.96 -5.78 20.24
C GLU A 424 34.45 -7.16 20.67
N ALA A 425 33.15 -7.46 20.43
CA ALA A 425 32.58 -8.78 20.71
C ALA A 425 33.07 -9.88 19.76
N SER A 426 33.47 -9.54 18.51
CA SER A 426 33.97 -10.50 17.51
C SER A 426 35.50 -10.77 17.64
N HIS A 427 36.21 -10.10 18.53
CA HIS A 427 37.64 -10.32 18.83
C HIS A 427 37.87 -10.97 20.20
N ALA A 428 36.78 -11.37 20.88
CA ALA A 428 36.86 -11.99 22.21
C ALA A 428 36.55 -13.51 22.22
N ASP A 429 36.45 -14.13 21.05
CA ASP A 429 36.32 -15.61 20.90
C ASP A 429 37.59 -16.22 20.31
#